data_bbdb508cfc5c2a9752e30c71e38a4e0c
#
_entry.id   bbdb508cfc5c2a9752e30c71e38a4e0c
#
_cell.length_a   1.000
_cell.length_b   1.000
_cell.length_c   1.000
_cell.angle_alpha   90.00
_cell.angle_beta   90.00
_cell.angle_gamma   90.00
#
_symmetry.space_group_name_H-M   'P 1'
#
loop_
_entity.id
_entity.type
_entity.pdbx_description
1 polymer ?
#
loop_
_entity_poly.entity_id
_entity_poly.type
_entity_poly.pdbx_seq_one_letter_code
_entity_poly.pdbx_strand_id
1 'polypeptide(L)'
;MASVEECREALQTLSRRLTEMNPQDRASYFGNRSMSCHVTDLGVTFVTRFTDAGAEPVTEAKPDDPPADIRLTASSDDVISLSATPANIARMWLSGRVKVQASMRDLLALRKLL
;
A
#
# COMPACT_ATOMS: atom_id res chain seq x y z
N MET A 1 -19.67 -3.10 -1.40
CA MET A 1 -18.40 -3.83 -1.58
C MET A 1 -17.83 -3.50 -2.95
N ALA A 2 -16.57 -3.07 -3.02
CA ALA A 2 -15.92 -2.77 -4.28
C ALA A 2 -15.45 -4.07 -4.97
N SER A 3 -15.29 -4.01 -6.28
CA SER A 3 -14.82 -5.17 -7.06
C SER A 3 -13.29 -5.31 -6.99
N VAL A 4 -12.79 -6.48 -7.40
CA VAL A 4 -11.34 -6.73 -7.50
C VAL A 4 -10.69 -5.67 -8.39
N GLU A 5 -11.27 -5.39 -9.55
CA GLU A 5 -10.73 -4.41 -10.50
C GLU A 5 -10.73 -3.00 -9.94
N GLU A 6 -11.79 -2.61 -9.23
CA GLU A 6 -11.85 -1.30 -8.58
C GLU A 6 -10.75 -1.16 -7.52
N CYS A 7 -10.51 -2.21 -6.73
CA CYS A 7 -9.43 -2.21 -5.74
C CYS A 7 -8.05 -2.12 -6.40
N ARG A 8 -7.83 -2.86 -7.49
CA ARG A 8 -6.57 -2.79 -8.22
C ARG A 8 -6.31 -1.39 -8.74
N GLU A 9 -7.31 -0.76 -9.32
CA GLU A 9 -7.20 0.61 -9.82
C GLU A 9 -6.96 1.61 -8.69
N ALA A 10 -7.64 1.44 -7.56
CA ALA A 10 -7.45 2.28 -6.39
C ALA A 10 -6.02 2.19 -5.86
N LEU A 11 -5.49 0.98 -5.75
CA LEU A 11 -4.11 0.77 -5.30
C LEU A 11 -3.10 1.30 -6.30
N GLN A 12 -3.39 1.19 -7.61
CA GLN A 12 -2.55 1.77 -8.65
C GLN A 12 -2.49 3.30 -8.51
N THR A 13 -3.62 3.93 -8.25
CA THR A 13 -3.70 5.37 -8.01
C THR A 13 -2.92 5.77 -6.76
N LEU A 14 -3.07 5.01 -5.68
CA LEU A 14 -2.35 5.27 -4.44
C LEU A 14 -0.83 5.15 -4.64
N SER A 15 -0.38 4.10 -5.33
CA SER A 15 1.03 3.89 -5.64
C SER A 15 1.61 5.06 -6.43
N ARG A 16 0.87 5.54 -7.44
CA ARG A 16 1.29 6.68 -8.24
C ARG A 16 1.44 7.95 -7.39
N ARG A 17 0.48 8.20 -6.50
CA ARG A 17 0.53 9.37 -5.61
C ARG A 17 1.73 9.30 -4.67
N LEU A 18 2.07 8.12 -4.17
CA LEU A 18 3.24 7.93 -3.33
C LEU A 18 4.53 8.18 -4.10
N THR A 19 4.58 7.83 -5.39
CA THR A 19 5.77 8.07 -6.21
C THR A 19 5.91 9.53 -6.65
N GLU A 20 4.86 10.32 -6.55
CA GLU A 20 4.90 11.76 -6.84
C GLU A 20 5.49 12.58 -5.69
N MET A 21 5.78 11.94 -4.56
CA MET A 21 6.47 12.58 -3.44
C MET A 21 7.88 13.01 -3.84
N ASN A 22 8.46 13.91 -3.03
CA ASN A 22 9.82 14.37 -3.23
C ASN A 22 10.75 13.17 -3.46
N PRO A 23 11.53 13.11 -4.56
CA PRO A 23 12.40 11.98 -4.86
C PRO A 23 13.36 11.61 -3.72
N GLN A 24 13.83 12.60 -2.96
CA GLN A 24 14.70 12.36 -1.82
C GLN A 24 13.98 11.60 -0.72
N ASP A 25 12.76 12.01 -0.38
CA ASP A 25 11.94 11.33 0.63
C ASP A 25 11.58 9.93 0.16
N ARG A 26 11.20 9.79 -1.10
CA ARG A 26 10.86 8.50 -1.69
C ARG A 26 12.03 7.52 -1.61
N ALA A 27 13.23 7.95 -1.99
CA ALA A 27 14.42 7.11 -1.94
C ALA A 27 14.76 6.69 -0.51
N SER A 28 14.55 7.59 0.46
CA SER A 28 14.81 7.30 1.87
C SER A 28 13.83 6.32 2.47
N TYR A 29 12.55 6.35 2.07
CA TYR A 29 11.49 5.59 2.72
C TYR A 29 11.04 4.36 1.95
N PHE A 30 11.06 4.42 0.61
CA PHE A 30 10.49 3.35 -0.22
C PHE A 30 11.49 2.67 -1.15
N GLY A 31 12.76 3.11 -1.18
CA GLY A 31 13.76 2.55 -2.11
C GLY A 31 13.80 1.02 -2.05
N ASN A 32 13.44 0.36 -3.15
CA ASN A 32 13.42 -1.10 -3.29
C ASN A 32 12.59 -1.84 -2.25
N ARG A 33 11.47 -1.24 -1.81
CA ARG A 33 10.55 -1.91 -0.89
C ARG A 33 9.38 -2.50 -1.67
N SER A 34 8.99 -3.72 -1.31
CA SER A 34 7.76 -4.32 -1.81
C SER A 34 6.61 -4.01 -0.84
N MET A 35 5.40 -3.87 -1.39
CA MET A 35 4.21 -3.61 -0.60
C MET A 35 3.09 -4.53 -1.07
N SER A 36 2.34 -5.09 -0.13
CA SER A 36 1.16 -5.88 -0.44
C SER A 36 -0.07 -5.31 0.28
N CYS A 37 -1.24 -5.58 -0.29
CA CYS A 37 -2.51 -5.23 0.33
C CYS A 37 -3.45 -6.43 0.22
N HIS A 38 -3.78 -7.01 1.37
CA HIS A 38 -4.76 -8.09 1.44
C HIS A 38 -6.15 -7.49 1.61
N VAL A 39 -7.05 -7.78 0.67
CA VAL A 39 -8.43 -7.29 0.70
C VAL A 39 -9.30 -8.38 1.30
N THR A 40 -9.73 -8.19 2.55
CA THR A 40 -10.33 -9.24 3.37
C THR A 40 -11.65 -9.79 2.82
N ASP A 41 -12.52 -8.92 2.33
CA ASP A 41 -13.84 -9.32 1.84
C ASP A 41 -13.81 -9.91 0.43
N LEU A 42 -12.74 -9.70 -0.31
CA LEU A 42 -12.56 -10.27 -1.64
C LEU A 42 -11.63 -11.48 -1.65
N GLY A 43 -10.88 -11.69 -0.57
CA GLY A 43 -9.94 -12.80 -0.46
C GLY A 43 -8.78 -12.74 -1.45
N VAL A 44 -8.40 -11.55 -1.89
CA VAL A 44 -7.29 -11.35 -2.83
C VAL A 44 -6.21 -10.48 -2.21
N THR A 45 -4.97 -10.67 -2.66
CA THR A 45 -3.84 -9.87 -2.23
C THR A 45 -3.19 -9.24 -3.45
N PHE A 46 -2.99 -7.93 -3.41
CA PHE A 46 -2.28 -7.20 -4.46
C PHE A 46 -0.86 -6.90 -4.01
N VAL A 47 0.06 -6.84 -4.97
CA VAL A 47 1.47 -6.53 -4.69
C VAL A 47 1.98 -5.48 -5.67
N THR A 48 2.91 -4.68 -5.18
CA THR A 48 3.69 -3.75 -6.01
C THR A 48 5.07 -3.60 -5.38
N ARG A 49 5.99 -3.03 -6.14
CA ARG A 49 7.34 -2.74 -5.67
C ARG A 49 7.68 -1.29 -5.99
N PHE A 50 8.21 -0.60 -5.01
CA PHE A 50 8.74 0.76 -5.21
C PHE A 50 10.22 0.67 -5.55
N THR A 51 10.60 1.37 -6.62
CA THR A 51 11.98 1.44 -7.11
C THR A 51 12.39 2.89 -7.28
N ASP A 52 13.66 3.13 -7.61
CA ASP A 52 14.14 4.48 -7.90
C ASP A 52 13.42 5.11 -9.10
N ALA A 53 12.92 4.29 -10.01
CA ALA A 53 12.17 4.73 -11.18
C ALA A 53 10.68 4.98 -10.90
N GLY A 54 10.19 4.62 -9.72
CA GLY A 54 8.78 4.77 -9.33
C GLY A 54 8.19 3.46 -8.85
N ALA A 55 6.87 3.31 -8.94
CA ALA A 55 6.19 2.09 -8.56
C ALA A 55 5.97 1.19 -9.77
N GLU A 56 6.14 -0.12 -9.59
CA GLU A 56 5.77 -1.10 -10.59
C GLU A 56 4.24 -1.24 -10.64
N PRO A 57 3.66 -1.74 -11.74
CA PRO A 57 2.22 -1.97 -11.81
C PRO A 57 1.73 -2.88 -10.69
N VAL A 58 0.56 -2.56 -10.16
CA VAL A 58 -0.09 -3.38 -9.13
C VAL A 58 -0.64 -4.64 -9.78
N THR A 59 -0.28 -5.80 -9.23
CA THR A 59 -0.72 -7.11 -9.73
C THR A 59 -1.22 -7.96 -8.55
N GLU A 60 -1.97 -9.02 -8.83
CA GLU A 60 -2.35 -9.97 -7.81
C GLU A 60 -1.15 -10.83 -7.41
N ALA A 61 -0.99 -11.05 -6.10
CA ALA A 61 0.05 -11.92 -5.57
C ALA A 61 -0.23 -13.38 -5.95
N LYS A 62 0.84 -14.13 -6.22
CA LYS A 62 0.76 -15.58 -6.45
C LYS A 62 0.96 -16.31 -5.13
N PRO A 63 0.40 -17.52 -4.97
CA PRO A 63 0.52 -18.27 -3.70
C PRO A 63 1.96 -18.51 -3.24
N ASP A 64 2.90 -18.59 -4.19
CA ASP A 64 4.31 -18.85 -3.90
C ASP A 64 5.17 -17.59 -3.82
N ASP A 65 4.56 -16.39 -3.93
CA ASP A 65 5.30 -15.14 -3.80
C ASP A 65 5.82 -14.98 -2.36
N PRO A 66 7.05 -14.45 -2.18
CA PRO A 66 7.55 -14.17 -0.85
C PRO A 66 6.76 -13.04 -0.18
N PRO A 67 6.72 -12.98 1.16
CA PRO A 67 6.03 -11.89 1.87
C PRO A 67 6.62 -10.54 1.48
N ALA A 68 5.76 -9.54 1.33
CA ALA A 68 6.19 -8.18 1.05
C ALA A 68 6.83 -7.54 2.29
N ASP A 69 7.68 -6.54 2.07
CA ASP A 69 8.31 -5.80 3.16
C ASP A 69 7.28 -5.04 3.99
N ILE A 70 6.29 -4.46 3.33
CA ILE A 70 5.20 -3.74 3.98
C ILE A 70 3.90 -4.42 3.56
N ARG A 71 3.09 -4.82 4.56
CA ARG A 71 1.86 -5.57 4.32
C ARG A 71 0.67 -4.81 4.91
N LEU A 72 -0.29 -4.49 4.05
CA LEU A 72 -1.53 -3.84 4.45
C LEU A 72 -2.66 -4.87 4.43
N THR A 73 -3.61 -4.71 5.34
CA THR A 73 -4.84 -5.51 5.38
C THR A 73 -6.03 -4.58 5.57
N ALA A 74 -7.00 -4.64 4.67
CA ALA A 74 -8.16 -3.77 4.69
C ALA A 74 -9.32 -4.39 3.92
N SER A 75 -10.53 -3.87 4.14
CA SER A 75 -11.69 -4.22 3.31
C SER A 75 -11.61 -3.49 1.96
N SER A 76 -12.40 -3.96 0.99
CA SER A 76 -12.42 -3.32 -0.34
C SER A 76 -12.85 -1.85 -0.25
N ASP A 77 -13.84 -1.53 0.57
CA ASP A 77 -14.31 -0.15 0.73
C ASP A 77 -13.21 0.72 1.36
N ASP A 78 -12.45 0.18 2.31
CA ASP A 78 -11.35 0.90 2.93
C ASP A 78 -10.20 1.16 1.94
N VAL A 79 -9.94 0.21 1.04
CA VAL A 79 -8.94 0.40 -0.03
C VAL A 79 -9.33 1.57 -0.93
N ILE A 80 -10.60 1.67 -1.30
CA ILE A 80 -11.10 2.79 -2.10
C ILE A 80 -10.93 4.12 -1.35
N SER A 81 -11.25 4.13 -0.05
CA SER A 81 -11.09 5.32 0.79
C SER A 81 -9.64 5.78 0.88
N LEU A 82 -8.70 4.85 0.99
CA LEU A 82 -7.27 5.16 1.02
C LEU A 82 -6.81 5.89 -0.24
N SER A 83 -7.28 5.43 -1.41
CA SER A 83 -6.87 6.01 -2.68
C SER A 83 -7.49 7.39 -2.92
N ALA A 84 -8.67 7.63 -2.37
CA ALA A 84 -9.39 8.88 -2.59
C ALA A 84 -8.73 10.06 -1.88
N THR A 85 -8.23 9.84 -0.65
CA THR A 85 -7.60 10.90 0.14
C THR A 85 -6.43 10.31 0.93
N PRO A 86 -5.18 10.53 0.49
CA PRO A 86 -4.02 9.98 1.20
C PRO A 86 -3.94 10.38 2.67
N ALA A 87 -4.50 11.54 3.05
CA ALA A 87 -4.54 11.97 4.45
C ALA A 87 -5.35 11.01 5.33
N ASN A 88 -6.23 10.20 4.75
CA ASN A 88 -7.02 9.21 5.50
C ASN A 88 -6.18 8.03 5.99
N ILE A 89 -4.99 7.80 5.43
CA ILE A 89 -4.14 6.66 5.78
C ILE A 89 -3.85 6.65 7.29
N ALA A 90 -3.38 7.76 7.83
CA ALA A 90 -3.04 7.85 9.24
C ALA A 90 -4.27 7.60 10.12
N ARG A 91 -5.41 8.19 9.77
CA ARG A 91 -6.66 8.04 10.53
C ARG A 91 -7.14 6.59 10.51
N MET A 92 -7.12 5.95 9.35
CA MET A 92 -7.57 4.57 9.19
C MET A 92 -6.64 3.59 9.91
N TRP A 93 -5.35 3.88 9.91
CA TRP A 93 -4.37 3.07 10.64
C TRP A 93 -4.61 3.19 12.15
N LEU A 94 -4.76 4.41 12.67
CA LEU A 94 -4.99 4.64 14.10
C LEU A 94 -6.31 4.04 14.58
N SER A 95 -7.34 4.06 13.74
CA SER A 95 -8.65 3.50 14.10
C SER A 95 -8.72 1.98 13.96
N GLY A 96 -7.69 1.35 13.38
CA GLY A 96 -7.66 -0.10 13.17
C GLY A 96 -8.39 -0.57 11.92
N ARG A 97 -8.91 0.31 11.09
CA ARG A 97 -9.57 -0.06 9.84
C ARG A 97 -8.59 -0.61 8.81
N VAL A 98 -7.35 -0.12 8.85
CA VAL A 98 -6.26 -0.63 8.04
C VAL A 98 -5.18 -1.15 8.97
N LYS A 99 -4.80 -2.41 8.79
CA LYS A 99 -3.70 -3.00 9.55
C LYS A 99 -2.43 -2.91 8.72
N VAL A 100 -1.33 -2.52 9.37
CA VAL A 100 -0.03 -2.40 8.72
C VAL A 100 0.95 -3.32 9.45
N GLN A 101 1.59 -4.21 8.68
CA GLN A 101 2.63 -5.10 9.19
C GLN A 101 3.91 -4.84 8.43
N ALA A 102 4.97 -4.53 9.16
CA ALA A 102 6.29 -4.25 8.59
C ALA A 102 7.33 -4.34 9.72
N SER A 103 8.60 -4.24 9.36
CA SER A 103 9.65 -4.14 10.37
C SER A 103 9.46 -2.84 11.18
N MET A 104 9.98 -2.81 12.40
CA MET A 104 9.91 -1.63 13.25
C MET A 104 10.49 -0.40 12.53
N ARG A 105 11.58 -0.59 11.81
CA ARG A 105 12.22 0.48 11.04
C ARG A 105 11.30 1.03 9.97
N ASP A 106 10.63 0.14 9.23
CA ASP A 106 9.69 0.55 8.17
C ASP A 106 8.45 1.22 8.73
N LEU A 107 7.94 0.74 9.87
CA LEU A 107 6.81 1.38 10.55
C LEU A 107 7.12 2.81 10.98
N LEU A 108 8.33 3.03 11.52
CA LEU A 108 8.76 4.38 11.90
C LEU A 108 8.90 5.29 10.68
N ALA A 109 9.42 4.76 9.56
CA ALA A 109 9.55 5.52 8.32
C ALA A 109 8.18 5.91 7.77
N LEU A 110 7.22 4.98 7.74
CA LEU A 110 5.86 5.25 7.30
C LEU A 110 5.19 6.32 8.17
N ARG A 111 5.41 6.26 9.47
CA ARG A 111 4.83 7.21 10.41
C ARG A 111 5.30 8.64 10.14
N LYS A 112 6.54 8.81 9.71
CA LYS A 112 7.09 10.12 9.35
C LYS A 112 6.46 10.68 8.08
N LEU A 113 6.02 9.81 7.17
CA LEU A 113 5.37 10.22 5.92
C LEU A 113 3.92 10.66 6.14
N LEU A 114 3.30 10.17 7.18
CA LEU A 114 1.91 10.44 7.50
C LEU A 114 1.81 11.54 8.56
#